data_06a7c6682881cb476ce81cf08b96d402
#
_entry.id   06a7c6682881cb476ce81cf08b96d402
#
_cell.length_a   1.000
_cell.length_b   1.000
_cell.length_c   1.000
_cell.angle_alpha   90.00
_cell.angle_beta   90.00
_cell.angle_gamma   90.00
#
_symmetry.space_group_name_H-M   'P 1'
#
loop_
_entity.id
_entity.type
_entity.pdbx_description
1 polymer ?
#
loop_
_entity_poly.entity_id
_entity_poly.type
_entity_poly.pdbx_seq_one_letter_code
_entity_poly.pdbx_strand_id
1 'polypeptide(L)'
;MEILQSSLVWTHQAVTPSRIAIQVSDEWHGMKITVETNVTAPIEQVWQAYTTPEDIKQWNAASDDWHTTAATVDLREGGAFSSRMEAKDGRMGFDFAGTYTKIVKHKLIEYSFGDRTAQVEFAQGPKGVAVRVTFDSEPTHSIEQQRNGWQAILNNFARHVEARARV
;
A
#
# COMPACT_ATOMS: atom_id res chain seq x y z
N MET A 1 10.57 -10.29 5.87
CA MET A 1 9.69 -10.66 4.79
C MET A 1 8.34 -11.17 5.20
N GLU A 2 8.27 -11.92 6.25
CA GLU A 2 7.02 -12.25 6.93
C GLU A 2 6.27 -11.02 7.43
N ILE A 3 6.95 -9.93 7.56
CA ILE A 3 6.47 -8.69 8.18
C ILE A 3 5.34 -8.03 7.40
N LEU A 4 5.45 -7.98 6.09
CA LEU A 4 4.40 -7.39 5.26
C LEU A 4 3.15 -8.24 5.21
N GLN A 5 3.35 -9.51 5.17
CA GLN A 5 2.30 -10.50 5.18
C GLN A 5 1.44 -10.37 6.42
N SER A 6 2.07 -10.30 7.57
CA SER A 6 1.33 -10.23 8.84
C SER A 6 0.60 -8.91 9.00
N SER A 7 1.18 -7.79 8.57
CA SER A 7 0.52 -6.49 8.71
C SER A 7 -0.70 -6.33 7.79
N LEU A 8 -0.80 -7.13 6.74
CA LEU A 8 -1.90 -7.05 5.79
C LEU A 8 -2.97 -8.14 5.98
N VAL A 9 -2.60 -9.28 6.55
CA VAL A 9 -3.52 -10.43 6.73
C VAL A 9 -4.38 -10.29 7.98
N TRP A 10 -3.97 -9.49 8.93
CA TRP A 10 -4.59 -9.45 10.26
C TRP A 10 -5.92 -8.68 10.36
N THR A 11 -6.45 -8.23 9.27
CA THR A 11 -7.75 -7.54 9.28
C THR A 11 -8.95 -8.44 9.53
N HIS A 12 -8.74 -9.78 9.61
CA HIS A 12 -9.87 -10.74 9.63
C HIS A 12 -9.94 -11.63 10.87
N GLN A 13 -8.99 -11.56 11.80
CA GLN A 13 -9.12 -12.30 13.04
C GLN A 13 -9.64 -11.41 14.15
N ALA A 14 -10.94 -11.46 14.37
CA ALA A 14 -11.54 -10.96 15.59
C ALA A 14 -11.05 -11.82 16.77
N VAL A 15 -9.86 -11.55 17.24
CA VAL A 15 -9.48 -12.01 18.57
C VAL A 15 -10.31 -11.18 19.53
N THR A 16 -11.15 -11.83 20.30
CA THR A 16 -11.88 -11.18 21.40
C THR A 16 -10.85 -10.51 22.30
N PRO A 17 -10.74 -9.18 22.32
CA PRO A 17 -9.68 -8.54 23.05
C PRO A 17 -9.94 -8.65 24.55
N SER A 18 -8.92 -9.10 25.29
CA SER A 18 -8.92 -8.90 26.74
C SER A 18 -8.98 -7.39 27.01
N ARG A 19 -9.45 -6.98 28.19
CA ARG A 19 -9.54 -5.56 28.57
C ARG A 19 -8.26 -4.77 28.34
N ILE A 20 -7.12 -5.44 28.45
CA ILE A 20 -5.79 -4.82 28.21
C ILE A 20 -5.55 -4.58 26.72
N ALA A 21 -6.00 -5.50 25.88
CA ALA A 21 -5.87 -5.37 24.41
C ALA A 21 -6.76 -4.25 23.85
N ILE A 22 -7.90 -3.97 24.48
CA ILE A 22 -8.78 -2.85 24.08
C ILE A 22 -8.09 -1.49 24.33
N GLN A 23 -7.39 -1.33 25.46
CA GLN A 23 -6.66 -0.09 25.72
C GLN A 23 -5.51 0.12 24.75
N VAL A 24 -4.79 -0.96 24.41
CA VAL A 24 -3.70 -0.90 23.42
C VAL A 24 -4.24 -0.61 22.02
N SER A 25 -5.40 -1.17 21.65
CA SER A 25 -6.00 -0.90 20.34
C SER A 25 -6.45 0.55 20.20
N ASP A 26 -6.97 1.17 21.26
CA ASP A 26 -7.39 2.57 21.22
C ASP A 26 -6.19 3.51 21.06
N GLU A 27 -5.05 3.19 21.66
CA GLU A 27 -3.81 3.95 21.48
C GLU A 27 -3.26 3.81 20.03
N TRP A 28 -3.41 2.64 19.43
CA TRP A 28 -2.90 2.38 18.08
C TRP A 28 -3.73 3.05 16.98
N HIS A 29 -5.03 3.23 17.17
CA HIS A 29 -5.92 3.85 16.18
C HIS A 29 -5.57 5.31 15.86
N GLY A 30 -4.81 5.98 16.72
CA GLY A 30 -4.35 7.33 16.50
C GLY A 30 -3.00 7.44 15.79
N MET A 31 -2.28 6.34 15.59
CA MET A 31 -0.93 6.37 15.04
C MET A 31 -0.95 6.21 13.52
N LYS A 32 -0.29 7.15 12.85
CA LYS A 32 -0.12 7.11 11.40
C LYS A 32 1.36 7.00 11.05
N ILE A 33 1.63 6.23 10.00
CA ILE A 33 2.97 6.05 9.45
C ILE A 33 3.01 6.69 8.07
N THR A 34 4.09 7.41 7.78
CA THR A 34 4.28 8.05 6.48
C THR A 34 5.54 7.51 5.83
N VAL A 35 5.43 7.13 4.57
CA VAL A 35 6.56 6.79 3.70
C VAL A 35 6.51 7.65 2.45
N GLU A 36 7.66 7.91 1.84
CA GLU A 36 7.75 8.85 0.74
C GLU A 36 8.85 8.43 -0.25
N THR A 37 8.62 8.72 -1.52
CA THR A 37 9.63 8.57 -2.56
C THR A 37 9.48 9.68 -3.60
N ASN A 38 10.53 9.90 -4.39
CA ASN A 38 10.46 10.77 -5.56
C ASN A 38 10.60 9.92 -6.81
N VAL A 39 9.72 10.13 -7.78
CA VAL A 39 9.70 9.39 -9.04
C VAL A 39 10.04 10.35 -10.18
N THR A 40 11.13 10.06 -10.88
CA THR A 40 11.57 10.89 -12.02
C THR A 40 10.82 10.45 -13.27
N ALA A 41 9.58 10.91 -13.40
CA ALA A 41 8.69 10.64 -14.52
C ALA A 41 7.54 11.65 -14.54
N PRO A 42 6.84 11.81 -15.67
CA PRO A 42 5.65 12.65 -15.74
C PRO A 42 4.53 12.16 -14.84
N ILE A 43 3.73 13.09 -14.31
CA ILE A 43 2.63 12.75 -13.37
C ILE A 43 1.63 11.77 -13.99
N GLU A 44 1.35 11.85 -15.28
CA GLU A 44 0.43 10.96 -15.97
C GLU A 44 0.92 9.50 -15.91
N GLN A 45 2.22 9.29 -16.09
CA GLN A 45 2.82 7.95 -16.01
C GLN A 45 2.85 7.43 -14.58
N VAL A 46 3.15 8.29 -13.61
CA VAL A 46 3.15 7.93 -12.19
C VAL A 46 1.75 7.52 -11.75
N TRP A 47 0.75 8.31 -12.10
CA TRP A 47 -0.65 8.02 -11.77
C TRP A 47 -1.14 6.73 -12.43
N GLN A 48 -0.84 6.55 -13.72
CA GLN A 48 -1.24 5.36 -14.46
C GLN A 48 -0.63 4.09 -13.85
N ALA A 49 0.65 4.11 -13.53
CA ALA A 49 1.32 2.96 -12.93
C ALA A 49 0.76 2.60 -11.55
N TYR A 50 0.31 3.59 -10.79
CA TYR A 50 -0.26 3.36 -9.47
C TYR A 50 -1.68 2.78 -9.55
N THR A 51 -2.41 3.04 -10.61
CA THR A 51 -3.84 2.75 -10.72
C THR A 51 -4.20 1.66 -11.74
N THR A 52 -3.24 1.16 -12.50
CA THR A 52 -3.47 0.15 -13.54
C THR A 52 -3.12 -1.25 -13.04
N PRO A 53 -4.03 -2.24 -13.12
CA PRO A 53 -3.76 -3.60 -12.63
C PRO A 53 -2.49 -4.25 -13.19
N GLU A 54 -2.21 -4.09 -14.47
CA GLU A 54 -1.02 -4.67 -15.09
C GLU A 54 0.28 -4.11 -14.52
N ASP A 55 0.30 -2.83 -14.20
CA ASP A 55 1.44 -2.20 -13.53
C ASP A 55 1.55 -2.64 -12.07
N ILE A 56 0.44 -2.65 -11.34
CA ILE A 56 0.39 -3.05 -9.94
C ILE A 56 0.98 -4.44 -9.74
N LYS A 57 0.70 -5.38 -10.62
CA LYS A 57 1.26 -6.73 -10.57
C LYS A 57 2.79 -6.75 -10.64
N GLN A 58 3.41 -5.73 -11.18
CA GLN A 58 4.85 -5.67 -11.36
C GLN A 58 5.60 -5.02 -10.20
N TRP A 59 5.00 -4.06 -9.50
CA TRP A 59 5.72 -3.36 -8.44
C TRP A 59 5.23 -3.67 -7.02
N ASN A 60 4.05 -4.27 -6.86
CA ASN A 60 3.44 -4.40 -5.54
C ASN A 60 3.98 -5.62 -4.78
N ALA A 61 5.22 -5.50 -4.35
CA ALA A 61 5.89 -6.48 -3.50
C ALA A 61 7.02 -5.78 -2.75
N ALA A 62 7.25 -6.17 -1.50
CA ALA A 62 8.32 -5.60 -0.69
C ALA A 62 9.66 -6.27 -0.94
N SER A 63 9.67 -7.43 -1.57
CA SER A 63 10.89 -8.23 -1.75
C SER A 63 10.72 -9.23 -2.88
N ASP A 64 11.85 -9.79 -3.33
CA ASP A 64 11.90 -10.63 -4.52
C ASP A 64 11.25 -12.01 -4.37
N ASP A 65 10.98 -12.46 -3.17
CA ASP A 65 10.31 -13.76 -2.92
C ASP A 65 8.79 -13.63 -2.81
N TRP A 66 8.26 -12.44 -3.00
CA TRP A 66 6.82 -12.16 -3.09
C TRP A 66 6.46 -11.55 -4.43
N HIS A 67 5.22 -11.78 -4.87
CA HIS A 67 4.69 -11.15 -6.07
C HIS A 67 3.17 -10.94 -5.96
N THR A 68 2.66 -10.06 -6.78
CA THR A 68 1.22 -9.86 -6.94
C THR A 68 0.78 -10.61 -8.20
N THR A 69 -0.06 -11.64 -8.02
CA THR A 69 -0.48 -12.53 -9.12
C THR A 69 -1.72 -12.03 -9.83
N ALA A 70 -2.57 -11.26 -9.16
CA ALA A 70 -3.77 -10.70 -9.73
C ALA A 70 -4.04 -9.34 -9.09
N ALA A 71 -4.60 -8.43 -9.85
CA ALA A 71 -5.01 -7.12 -9.35
C ALA A 71 -6.27 -6.66 -10.06
N THR A 72 -7.19 -6.06 -9.31
CA THR A 72 -8.41 -5.43 -9.85
C THR A 72 -8.53 -4.03 -9.28
N VAL A 73 -8.97 -3.10 -10.11
CA VAL A 73 -9.13 -1.69 -9.72
C VAL A 73 -10.42 -1.17 -10.34
N ASP A 74 -11.32 -0.69 -9.48
CA ASP A 74 -12.48 0.11 -9.89
C ASP A 74 -12.22 1.54 -9.41
N LEU A 75 -11.56 2.34 -10.24
CA LEU A 75 -10.99 3.64 -9.86
C LEU A 75 -12.06 4.72 -9.81
N ARG A 76 -12.86 4.69 -8.76
CA ARG A 76 -13.89 5.70 -8.45
C ARG A 76 -14.16 5.69 -6.95
N GLU A 77 -14.70 6.78 -6.44
CA GLU A 77 -15.15 6.82 -5.04
C GLU A 77 -16.24 5.78 -4.84
N GLY A 78 -16.06 4.94 -3.81
CA GLY A 78 -16.91 3.78 -3.55
C GLY A 78 -16.51 2.52 -4.33
N GLY A 79 -15.58 2.61 -5.28
CA GLY A 79 -15.08 1.47 -6.03
C GLY A 79 -14.14 0.58 -5.22
N ALA A 80 -14.12 -0.70 -5.52
CA ALA A 80 -13.27 -1.67 -4.82
C ALA A 80 -11.97 -1.92 -5.56
N PHE A 81 -10.93 -2.26 -4.81
CA PHE A 81 -9.67 -2.76 -5.36
C PHE A 81 -9.23 -4.02 -4.62
N SER A 82 -8.46 -4.85 -5.30
CA SER A 82 -7.87 -6.05 -4.69
C SER A 82 -6.56 -6.39 -5.38
N SER A 83 -5.58 -6.79 -4.59
CA SER A 83 -4.31 -7.33 -5.06
C SER A 83 -4.07 -8.67 -4.40
N ARG A 84 -3.92 -9.73 -5.20
CA ARG A 84 -3.57 -11.04 -4.68
C ARG A 84 -2.05 -11.12 -4.53
N MET A 85 -1.58 -11.13 -3.31
CA MET A 85 -0.16 -11.19 -2.98
C MET A 85 0.21 -12.59 -2.53
N GLU A 86 1.23 -13.18 -3.14
CA GLU A 86 1.64 -14.55 -2.87
C GLU A 86 3.16 -14.65 -2.73
N ALA A 87 3.59 -15.54 -1.84
CA ALA A 87 4.98 -15.98 -1.81
C ALA A 87 5.26 -16.80 -3.08
N LYS A 88 6.40 -16.57 -3.71
CA LYS A 88 6.76 -17.28 -4.95
C LYS A 88 6.92 -18.78 -4.78
N ASP A 89 7.18 -19.23 -3.55
CA ASP A 89 7.24 -20.67 -3.23
C ASP A 89 5.85 -21.31 -3.06
N GLY A 90 4.78 -20.53 -3.13
CA GLY A 90 3.40 -21.00 -3.05
C GLY A 90 2.89 -21.33 -1.65
N ARG A 91 3.68 -21.12 -0.61
CA ARG A 91 3.29 -21.49 0.76
C ARG A 91 2.27 -20.56 1.39
N MET A 92 2.27 -19.30 0.99
CA MET A 92 1.47 -18.26 1.63
C MET A 92 0.91 -17.30 0.60
N GLY A 93 -0.26 -16.76 0.89
CA GLY A 93 -0.89 -15.75 0.06
C GLY A 93 -2.03 -15.07 0.80
N PHE A 94 -2.37 -13.87 0.34
CA PHE A 94 -3.48 -13.10 0.90
C PHE A 94 -3.98 -12.08 -0.12
N ASP A 95 -5.19 -11.60 0.10
CA ASP A 95 -5.76 -10.51 -0.68
C ASP A 95 -5.61 -9.19 0.08
N PHE A 96 -4.91 -8.25 -0.52
CA PHE A 96 -4.92 -6.87 -0.04
C PHE A 96 -6.02 -6.14 -0.77
N ALA A 97 -7.11 -5.86 -0.08
CA ALA A 97 -8.33 -5.36 -0.68
C ALA A 97 -8.94 -4.22 0.13
N GLY A 98 -9.64 -3.33 -0.54
CA GLY A 98 -10.29 -2.21 0.10
C GLY A 98 -11.24 -1.46 -0.81
N THR A 99 -11.63 -0.28 -0.35
CA THR A 99 -12.56 0.59 -1.06
C THR A 99 -11.98 2.00 -1.15
N TYR A 100 -12.03 2.58 -2.33
CA TYR A 100 -11.62 3.98 -2.51
C TYR A 100 -12.67 4.90 -1.88
N THR A 101 -12.21 5.81 -1.03
CA THR A 101 -13.08 6.78 -0.36
C THR A 101 -12.97 8.18 -0.97
N LYS A 102 -11.82 8.50 -1.58
CA LYS A 102 -11.62 9.78 -2.27
C LYS A 102 -10.59 9.62 -3.38
N ILE A 103 -10.88 10.21 -4.53
CA ILE A 103 -9.96 10.22 -5.67
C ILE A 103 -9.94 11.63 -6.26
N VAL A 104 -8.74 12.21 -6.33
CA VAL A 104 -8.49 13.46 -7.06
C VAL A 104 -7.39 13.14 -8.06
N LYS A 105 -7.72 13.08 -9.32
CA LYS A 105 -6.81 12.66 -10.38
C LYS A 105 -5.48 13.43 -10.33
N HIS A 106 -4.38 12.69 -10.37
CA HIS A 106 -3.00 13.20 -10.31
C HIS A 106 -2.61 13.84 -8.97
N LYS A 107 -3.46 13.75 -7.93
CA LYS A 107 -3.20 14.42 -6.65
C LYS A 107 -3.39 13.53 -5.43
N LEU A 108 -4.46 12.73 -5.38
CA LEU A 108 -4.83 12.06 -4.13
C LEU A 108 -5.63 10.80 -4.37
N ILE A 109 -5.30 9.77 -3.61
CA ILE A 109 -6.13 8.57 -3.46
C ILE A 109 -6.26 8.31 -1.95
N GLU A 110 -7.50 8.23 -1.46
CA GLU A 110 -7.77 7.76 -0.10
C GLU A 110 -8.55 6.47 -0.18
N TYR A 111 -8.23 5.52 0.68
CA TYR A 111 -8.92 4.24 0.71
C TYR A 111 -9.00 3.67 2.13
N SER A 112 -10.00 2.82 2.34
CA SER A 112 -10.13 2.01 3.55
C SER A 112 -9.77 0.57 3.25
N PHE A 113 -9.16 -0.11 4.20
CA PHE A 113 -8.82 -1.53 4.13
C PHE A 113 -8.97 -2.14 5.52
N GLY A 114 -9.98 -2.98 5.69
CA GLY A 114 -10.41 -3.43 7.01
C GLY A 114 -10.90 -2.24 7.86
N ASP A 115 -10.40 -2.12 9.06
CA ASP A 115 -10.66 -1.01 9.99
C ASP A 115 -9.63 0.12 9.88
N ARG A 116 -8.78 0.09 8.88
CA ARG A 116 -7.68 1.02 8.66
C ARG A 116 -7.90 1.86 7.42
N THR A 117 -7.24 3.00 7.37
CA THR A 117 -7.28 3.90 6.21
C THR A 117 -5.87 4.25 5.76
N ALA A 118 -5.75 4.62 4.50
CA ALA A 118 -4.53 5.14 3.93
C ALA A 118 -4.83 6.23 2.92
N GLN A 119 -3.84 7.09 2.70
CA GLN A 119 -3.90 8.07 1.63
C GLN A 119 -2.58 8.10 0.87
N VAL A 120 -2.68 8.34 -0.42
CA VAL A 120 -1.54 8.48 -1.33
C VAL A 120 -1.62 9.85 -1.95
N GLU A 121 -0.60 10.67 -1.73
CA GLU A 121 -0.51 12.02 -2.27
C GLU A 121 0.54 12.08 -3.36
N PHE A 122 0.22 12.80 -4.44
CA PHE A 122 1.09 12.99 -5.59
C PHE A 122 1.34 14.48 -5.75
N ALA A 123 2.61 14.89 -5.71
CA ALA A 123 2.98 16.31 -5.85
C ALA A 123 4.06 16.46 -6.92
N GLN A 124 3.69 17.08 -8.03
CA GLN A 124 4.62 17.37 -9.11
C GLN A 124 5.57 18.51 -8.73
N GLY A 125 6.86 18.32 -8.96
CA GLY A 125 7.89 19.29 -8.65
C GLY A 125 9.00 19.29 -9.69
N PRO A 126 10.05 20.10 -9.47
CA PRO A 126 11.14 20.25 -10.45
C PRO A 126 11.99 18.98 -10.63
N LYS A 127 11.96 18.06 -9.67
CA LYS A 127 12.76 16.82 -9.72
C LYS A 127 11.92 15.59 -10.02
N GLY A 128 10.66 15.76 -10.40
CA GLY A 128 9.74 14.65 -10.64
C GLY A 128 8.50 14.74 -9.76
N VAL A 129 7.95 13.59 -9.41
CA VAL A 129 6.72 13.49 -8.61
C VAL A 129 7.04 12.93 -7.23
N ALA A 130 6.75 13.71 -6.19
CA ALA A 130 6.81 13.19 -4.82
C ALA A 130 5.55 12.36 -4.58
N VAL A 131 5.73 11.12 -4.13
CA VAL A 131 4.63 10.21 -3.77
C VAL A 131 4.74 9.92 -2.27
N ARG A 132 3.71 10.32 -1.53
CA ARG A 132 3.67 10.17 -0.08
C ARG A 132 2.49 9.29 0.30
N VAL A 133 2.77 8.22 1.03
CA VAL A 133 1.74 7.31 1.54
C VAL A 133 1.67 7.45 3.06
N THR A 134 0.48 7.75 3.57
CA THR A 134 0.20 7.82 5.00
C THR A 134 -0.85 6.78 5.32
N PHE A 135 -0.58 5.90 6.27
CA PHE A 135 -1.48 4.81 6.61
C PHE A 135 -1.57 4.58 8.12
N ASP A 136 -2.69 4.00 8.54
CA ASP A 136 -2.89 3.63 9.93
C ASP A 136 -2.02 2.43 10.29
N SER A 137 -1.32 2.52 11.42
CA SER A 137 -0.55 1.41 11.96
C SER A 137 -1.47 0.29 12.45
N GLU A 138 -0.92 -0.90 12.58
CA GLU A 138 -1.59 -2.05 13.19
C GLU A 138 -0.78 -2.49 14.45
N PRO A 139 -1.39 -3.18 15.42
CA PRO A 139 -0.75 -3.43 16.70
C PRO A 139 0.21 -4.62 16.74
N THR A 140 0.25 -5.45 15.70
CA THR A 140 1.01 -6.72 15.73
C THR A 140 2.50 -6.51 15.48
N HIS A 141 2.87 -5.54 14.64
CA HIS A 141 4.25 -5.28 14.25
C HIS A 141 4.70 -3.92 14.75
N SER A 142 6.01 -3.75 14.91
CA SER A 142 6.58 -2.45 15.30
C SER A 142 6.31 -1.40 14.21
N ILE A 143 6.29 -0.14 14.60
CA ILE A 143 6.15 0.98 13.67
C ILE A 143 7.26 0.94 12.61
N GLU A 144 8.48 0.63 13.03
CA GLU A 144 9.63 0.54 12.14
C GLU A 144 9.46 -0.58 11.10
N GLN A 145 8.99 -1.75 11.52
CA GLN A 145 8.75 -2.87 10.59
C GLN A 145 7.68 -2.53 9.56
N GLN A 146 6.59 -1.91 10.00
CA GLN A 146 5.53 -1.47 9.09
C GLN A 146 6.04 -0.42 8.11
N ARG A 147 6.75 0.59 8.62
CA ARG A 147 7.34 1.63 7.77
C ARG A 147 8.28 1.04 6.72
N ASN A 148 9.16 0.14 7.13
CA ASN A 148 10.13 -0.49 6.21
C ASN A 148 9.45 -1.29 5.11
N GLY A 149 8.39 -2.03 5.45
CA GLY A 149 7.64 -2.81 4.48
C GLY A 149 6.94 -1.93 3.43
N TRP A 150 6.22 -0.93 3.87
CA TRP A 150 5.53 -0.01 2.96
C TRP A 150 6.52 0.82 2.13
N GLN A 151 7.64 1.23 2.74
CA GLN A 151 8.70 1.94 2.02
C GLN A 151 9.32 1.07 0.92
N ALA A 152 9.53 -0.21 1.18
CA ALA A 152 10.10 -1.13 0.19
C ALA A 152 9.19 -1.28 -1.04
N ILE A 153 7.88 -1.37 -0.83
CA ILE A 153 6.90 -1.41 -1.93
C ILE A 153 6.95 -0.08 -2.71
N LEU A 154 7.00 1.04 -2.02
CA LEU A 154 7.01 2.34 -2.67
C LEU A 154 8.32 2.56 -3.46
N ASN A 155 9.44 2.04 -2.98
CA ASN A 155 10.70 2.07 -3.70
C ASN A 155 10.64 1.22 -4.98
N ASN A 156 9.99 0.06 -4.92
CA ASN A 156 9.76 -0.78 -6.10
C ASN A 156 8.88 -0.07 -7.13
N PHE A 157 7.86 0.62 -6.66
CA PHE A 157 7.00 1.44 -7.51
C PHE A 157 7.83 2.50 -8.27
N ALA A 158 8.66 3.25 -7.57
CA ALA A 158 9.50 4.27 -8.18
C ALA A 158 10.41 3.67 -9.27
N ARG A 159 11.08 2.55 -8.96
CA ARG A 159 11.94 1.88 -9.93
C ARG A 159 11.18 1.41 -11.17
N HIS A 160 9.99 0.86 -10.98
CA HIS A 160 9.14 0.39 -12.08
C HIS A 160 8.76 1.53 -13.02
N VAL A 161 8.29 2.64 -12.47
CA VAL A 161 7.88 3.80 -13.27
C VAL A 161 9.07 4.41 -14.00
N GLU A 162 10.19 4.62 -13.30
CA GLU A 162 11.39 5.22 -13.88
C GLU A 162 11.98 4.36 -15.00
N ALA A 163 11.96 3.03 -14.83
CA ALA A 163 12.44 2.12 -15.88
C ALA A 163 11.58 2.22 -17.16
N ARG A 164 10.28 2.36 -17.02
CA ARG A 164 9.35 2.53 -18.16
C ARG A 164 9.46 3.90 -18.79
N ALA A 165 9.73 4.93 -18.02
CA ALA A 165 9.85 6.29 -18.51
C ALA A 165 11.10 6.51 -19.37
N ARG A 166 12.10 5.62 -19.27
CA ARG A 166 13.35 5.70 -20.06
C ARG A 166 13.25 5.03 -21.43
N VAL A 167 12.16 4.36 -21.71
CA VAL A 167 11.97 3.64 -22.99
C VAL A 167 11.33 4.54 -24.06
#